data_041217d5148643494ec61ab6833f3724
#
_entry.id   041217d5148643494ec61ab6833f3724
#
_cell.length_a   1.000
_cell.length_b   1.000
_cell.length_c   1.000
_cell.angle_alpha   90.00
_cell.angle_beta   90.00
_cell.angle_gamma   90.00
#
_symmetry.space_group_name_H-M   'P 1'
#
loop_
_entity.id
_entity.type
_entity.pdbx_description
1 polymer ?
#
loop_
_entity_poly.entity_id
_entity_poly.type
_entity_poly.pdbx_seq_one_letter_code
_entity_poly.pdbx_strand_id
1 'polypeptide(L)'
;LLGELVTKHGTTVWLVNTGWSGGPAGVSDRMPIAYTRAMIAAALDGGLASVPTTPDPVFGVFVPERCPGVPSEILQPRSAWKDPEAYDEQARRLAEMFRQNFEPIAGLVPAEVREAGPRVG
;
A
#
# COMPACT_ATOMS: atom_id res chain seq x y z
N LEU A 1 3.93 16.89 -13.26
CA LEU A 1 5.29 16.47 -13.66
C LEU A 1 5.52 14.96 -13.43
N LEU A 2 5.39 14.44 -12.19
CA LEU A 2 5.63 13.00 -11.92
C LEU A 2 4.70 12.10 -12.74
N GLY A 3 3.39 12.35 -12.72
CA GLY A 3 2.41 11.59 -13.50
C GLY A 3 2.69 11.58 -14.99
N GLU A 4 3.06 12.72 -15.56
CA GLU A 4 3.44 12.86 -16.98
C GLU A 4 4.67 12.00 -17.31
N LEU A 5 5.67 11.98 -16.45
CA LEU A 5 6.88 11.16 -16.63
C LEU A 5 6.58 9.67 -16.52
N VAL A 6 5.77 9.26 -15.56
CA VAL A 6 5.31 7.86 -15.39
C VAL A 6 4.59 7.41 -16.67
N THR A 7 3.64 8.19 -17.16
CA THR A 7 2.89 7.87 -18.38
C THR A 7 3.79 7.81 -19.60
N LYS A 8 4.68 8.81 -19.74
CA LYS A 8 5.58 8.93 -20.91
C LYS A 8 6.56 7.76 -21.02
N HIS A 9 7.05 7.28 -19.89
CA HIS A 9 8.10 6.24 -19.84
C HIS A 9 7.59 4.85 -19.47
N GLY A 10 6.30 4.69 -19.17
CA GLY A 10 5.73 3.41 -18.76
C GLY A 10 6.37 2.84 -17.47
N THR A 11 6.77 3.73 -16.56
CA THR A 11 7.52 3.36 -15.36
C THR A 11 6.63 2.64 -14.35
N THR A 12 7.07 1.48 -13.87
CA THR A 12 6.40 0.78 -12.77
C THR A 12 6.62 1.55 -11.45
N VAL A 13 5.54 1.77 -10.70
CA VAL A 13 5.57 2.48 -9.43
C VAL A 13 5.27 1.52 -8.28
N TRP A 14 6.13 1.49 -7.28
CA TRP A 14 5.96 0.73 -6.06
C TRP A 14 5.80 1.66 -4.85
N LEU A 15 4.81 1.37 -4.00
CA LEU A 15 4.66 2.02 -2.70
C LEU A 15 5.22 1.08 -1.63
N VAL A 16 6.26 1.52 -0.94
CA VAL A 16 6.89 0.75 0.15
C VAL A 16 6.60 1.43 1.48
N ASN A 17 5.74 0.81 2.28
CA ASN A 17 5.46 1.26 3.64
C ASN A 17 6.31 0.46 4.64
N THR A 18 7.14 1.15 5.40
CA THR A 18 8.13 0.58 6.31
C THR A 18 7.91 0.98 7.77
N GLY A 19 6.70 1.42 8.09
CA GLY A 19 6.34 1.90 9.41
C GLY A 19 6.08 0.77 10.41
N TRP A 20 4.94 0.82 11.05
CA TRP A 20 4.49 -0.13 12.06
C TRP A 20 3.82 -1.34 11.40
N SER A 21 4.07 -2.52 11.93
CA SER A 21 3.49 -3.76 11.42
C SER A 21 2.78 -4.50 12.54
N GLY A 22 1.55 -5.00 12.28
CA GLY A 22 0.77 -5.78 13.23
C GLY A 22 -0.05 -4.98 14.23
N GLY A 23 -0.16 -3.65 14.07
CA GLY A 23 -0.96 -2.80 14.92
C GLY A 23 -0.72 -1.30 14.69
N PRO A 24 -1.40 -0.44 15.45
CA PRO A 24 -1.23 1.01 15.37
C PRO A 24 0.18 1.46 15.76
N ALA A 25 0.55 2.66 15.32
CA ALA A 25 1.79 3.31 15.70
C ALA A 25 1.91 3.43 17.22
N GLY A 26 3.05 2.99 17.78
CA GLY A 26 3.32 3.02 19.22
C GLY A 26 2.78 1.83 20.01
N VAL A 27 1.98 0.96 19.40
CA VAL A 27 1.42 -0.26 20.02
C VAL A 27 2.09 -1.53 19.50
N SER A 28 2.49 -1.50 18.23
CA SER A 28 3.15 -2.62 17.57
C SER A 28 4.62 -2.31 17.28
N ASP A 29 5.35 -3.32 16.84
CA ASP A 29 6.75 -3.17 16.47
C ASP A 29 6.91 -2.52 15.09
N ARG A 30 8.03 -1.83 14.90
CA ARG A 30 8.43 -1.37 13.57
C ARG A 30 8.86 -2.55 12.71
N MET A 31 8.55 -2.47 11.43
CA MET A 31 9.04 -3.43 10.45
C MET A 31 10.57 -3.50 10.49
N PRO A 32 11.17 -4.70 10.60
CA PRO A 32 12.63 -4.85 10.55
C PRO A 32 13.23 -4.24 9.29
N ILE A 33 14.32 -3.52 9.42
CA ILE A 33 15.02 -2.88 8.29
C ILE A 33 15.43 -3.90 7.21
N ALA A 34 15.73 -5.14 7.62
CA ALA A 34 16.06 -6.22 6.69
C ALA A 34 14.93 -6.48 5.68
N TYR A 35 13.67 -6.46 6.13
CA TYR A 35 12.50 -6.63 5.24
C TYR A 35 12.32 -5.45 4.31
N THR A 36 12.49 -4.23 4.80
CA THR A 36 12.47 -3.02 3.98
C THR A 36 13.50 -3.09 2.86
N ARG A 37 14.73 -3.47 3.19
CA ARG A 37 15.80 -3.63 2.20
C ARG A 37 15.48 -4.71 1.18
N ALA A 38 14.94 -5.86 1.62
CA ALA A 38 14.55 -6.95 0.74
C ALA A 38 13.44 -6.52 -0.24
N MET A 39 12.41 -5.79 0.23
CA MET A 39 11.35 -5.27 -0.63
C MET A 39 11.87 -4.28 -1.66
N ILE A 40 12.73 -3.34 -1.26
CA ILE A 40 13.34 -2.38 -2.18
C ILE A 40 14.22 -3.08 -3.21
N ALA A 41 15.05 -4.03 -2.80
CA ALA A 41 15.88 -4.80 -3.72
C ALA A 41 15.03 -5.55 -4.75
N ALA A 42 13.99 -6.26 -4.29
CA ALA A 42 13.09 -7.02 -5.17
C ALA A 42 12.30 -6.12 -6.14
N ALA A 43 11.96 -4.89 -5.74
CA ALA A 43 11.34 -3.91 -6.63
C ALA A 43 12.32 -3.41 -7.71
N LEU A 44 13.59 -3.17 -7.33
CA LEU A 44 14.60 -2.63 -8.24
C LEU A 44 15.17 -3.68 -9.21
N ASP A 45 15.35 -4.91 -8.77
CA ASP A 45 15.87 -6.00 -9.60
C ASP A 45 14.82 -6.68 -10.48
N GLY A 46 13.56 -6.27 -10.35
CA GLY A 46 12.43 -6.83 -11.10
C GLY A 46 11.88 -8.14 -10.49
N GLY A 47 12.35 -8.56 -9.33
CA GLY A 47 11.88 -9.78 -8.66
C GLY A 47 10.40 -9.79 -8.32
N LEU A 48 9.77 -8.62 -8.21
CA LEU A 48 8.34 -8.48 -7.98
C LEU A 48 7.50 -8.46 -9.27
N ALA A 49 8.09 -8.25 -10.43
CA ALA A 49 7.35 -8.06 -11.68
C ALA A 49 6.53 -9.30 -12.11
N SER A 50 6.97 -10.49 -11.74
CA SER A 50 6.30 -11.76 -12.04
C SER A 50 5.54 -12.37 -10.87
N VAL A 51 5.53 -11.70 -9.73
CA VAL A 51 4.81 -12.18 -8.55
C VAL A 51 3.32 -11.88 -8.69
N PRO A 52 2.42 -12.86 -8.43
CA PRO A 52 0.99 -12.60 -8.36
C PRO A 52 0.68 -11.52 -7.33
N THR A 53 -0.30 -10.67 -7.63
CA THR A 53 -0.74 -9.60 -6.75
C THR A 53 -2.23 -9.71 -6.46
N THR A 54 -2.64 -9.31 -5.27
CA THR A 54 -4.04 -9.23 -4.86
C THR A 54 -4.40 -7.78 -4.55
N PRO A 55 -5.51 -7.24 -5.08
CA PRO A 55 -5.92 -5.89 -4.77
C PRO A 55 -6.35 -5.77 -3.31
N ASP A 56 -5.85 -4.75 -2.61
CA ASP A 56 -6.35 -4.40 -1.28
C ASP A 56 -7.83 -3.96 -1.37
N PRO A 57 -8.72 -4.52 -0.54
CA PRO A 57 -10.15 -4.26 -0.66
C PRO A 57 -10.55 -2.81 -0.32
N VAL A 58 -9.75 -2.10 0.49
CA VAL A 58 -10.02 -0.72 0.91
C VAL A 58 -9.28 0.29 0.03
N PHE A 59 -7.98 0.10 -0.16
CA PHE A 59 -7.14 1.07 -0.85
C PHE A 59 -6.96 0.79 -2.34
N GLY A 60 -7.35 -0.39 -2.83
CA GLY A 60 -7.29 -0.75 -4.24
C GLY A 60 -5.88 -0.95 -4.80
N VAL A 61 -4.84 -0.78 -3.99
CA VAL A 61 -3.46 -1.02 -4.41
C VAL A 61 -3.19 -2.52 -4.54
N PHE A 62 -2.40 -2.92 -5.52
CA PHE A 62 -2.05 -4.31 -5.73
C PHE A 62 -0.90 -4.72 -4.79
N VAL A 63 -1.16 -5.67 -3.91
CA VAL A 63 -0.21 -6.18 -2.92
C VAL A 63 0.41 -7.47 -3.44
N PRO A 64 1.75 -7.59 -3.54
CA PRO A 64 2.40 -8.84 -3.90
C PRO A 64 2.10 -9.94 -2.87
N GLU A 65 1.82 -11.15 -3.36
CA GLU A 65 1.54 -12.30 -2.49
C GLU A 65 2.80 -12.84 -1.79
N ARG A 66 3.97 -12.58 -2.36
CA ARG A 66 5.27 -12.95 -1.81
C ARG A 66 6.35 -11.96 -2.20
N CYS A 67 7.39 -11.87 -1.37
CA CYS A 67 8.60 -11.10 -1.64
C CYS A 67 9.81 -11.89 -1.12
N PRO A 68 10.88 -12.07 -1.92
CA PRO A 68 12.10 -12.73 -1.44
C PRO A 68 12.64 -12.09 -0.17
N GLY A 69 12.94 -12.89 0.83
CA GLY A 69 13.48 -12.42 2.12
C GLY A 69 12.49 -11.74 3.06
N VAL A 70 11.20 -11.76 2.74
CA VAL A 70 10.13 -11.19 3.58
C VAL A 70 9.07 -12.27 3.85
N PRO A 71 8.70 -12.51 5.11
CA PRO A 71 7.58 -13.40 5.44
C PRO A 71 6.28 -12.90 4.79
N SER A 72 5.50 -13.80 4.18
CA SER A 72 4.28 -13.43 3.46
C SER A 72 3.22 -12.78 4.36
N GLU A 73 3.20 -13.12 5.65
CA GLU A 73 2.30 -12.55 6.64
C GLU A 73 2.48 -11.04 6.80
N ILE A 74 3.72 -10.55 6.60
CA ILE A 74 4.04 -9.12 6.69
C ILE A 74 3.49 -8.33 5.49
N LEU A 75 3.37 -8.99 4.34
CA LEU A 75 2.82 -8.37 3.13
C LEU A 75 1.29 -8.25 3.19
N GLN A 76 0.63 -8.97 4.11
CA GLN A 76 -0.82 -8.94 4.29
C GLN A 76 -1.17 -8.24 5.61
N PRO A 77 -1.34 -6.91 5.62
CA PRO A 77 -1.46 -6.13 6.86
C PRO A 77 -2.56 -6.61 7.80
N ARG A 78 -3.73 -6.99 7.25
CA ARG A 78 -4.85 -7.49 8.03
C ARG A 78 -4.49 -8.75 8.82
N SER A 79 -3.75 -9.66 8.19
CA SER A 79 -3.32 -10.92 8.83
C SER A 79 -2.21 -10.72 9.88
N ALA A 80 -1.46 -9.63 9.77
CA ALA A 80 -0.42 -9.29 10.73
C ALA A 80 -0.98 -8.70 12.04
N TRP A 81 -2.21 -8.19 12.03
CA TRP A 81 -2.84 -7.66 13.24
C TRP A 81 -3.39 -8.79 14.12
N LYS A 82 -3.25 -8.64 15.44
CA LYS A 82 -3.82 -9.58 16.42
C LYS A 82 -5.35 -9.59 16.38
N ASP A 83 -5.94 -8.45 16.06
CA ASP A 83 -7.38 -8.24 15.92
C ASP A 83 -7.68 -7.74 14.49
N PRO A 84 -8.19 -8.60 13.61
CA PRO A 84 -8.55 -8.23 12.25
C PRO A 84 -9.70 -7.21 12.16
N GLU A 85 -10.62 -7.19 13.14
CA GLU A 85 -11.72 -6.21 13.16
C GLU A 85 -11.20 -4.81 13.47
N ALA A 86 -10.25 -4.70 14.41
CA ALA A 86 -9.58 -3.45 14.72
C ALA A 86 -8.77 -2.93 13.51
N TYR A 87 -8.18 -3.83 12.70
CA TYR A 87 -7.58 -3.44 11.43
C TYR A 87 -8.62 -2.85 10.47
N ASP A 88 -9.75 -3.54 10.29
CA ASP A 88 -10.80 -3.12 9.36
C ASP A 88 -11.38 -1.75 9.76
N GLU A 89 -11.56 -1.49 11.05
CA GLU A 89 -11.99 -0.19 11.57
C GLU A 89 -10.95 0.90 11.28
N GLN A 90 -9.69 0.63 11.57
CA GLN A 90 -8.59 1.57 11.31
C GLN A 90 -8.42 1.85 9.82
N ALA A 91 -8.55 0.85 8.96
CA ALA A 91 -8.48 1.00 7.51
C ALA A 91 -9.62 1.89 6.98
N ARG A 92 -10.85 1.68 7.45
CA ARG A 92 -12.01 2.54 7.09
C ARG A 92 -11.81 3.99 7.52
N ARG A 93 -11.34 4.18 8.75
CA ARG A 93 -11.03 5.52 9.27
C ARG A 93 -9.97 6.23 8.43
N LEU A 94 -8.90 5.52 8.08
CA LEU A 94 -7.83 6.04 7.25
C LEU A 94 -8.33 6.37 5.83
N ALA A 95 -9.14 5.51 5.24
CA ALA A 95 -9.75 5.73 3.93
C ALA A 95 -10.61 7.00 3.91
N GLU A 96 -11.40 7.25 4.96
CA GLU A 96 -12.18 8.46 5.10
C GLU A 96 -11.30 9.72 5.22
N MET A 97 -10.21 9.64 5.99
CA MET A 97 -9.24 10.74 6.08
C MET A 97 -8.60 11.05 4.72
N PHE A 98 -8.27 10.03 3.94
CA PHE A 98 -7.75 10.23 2.58
C PHE A 98 -8.79 10.92 1.68
N ARG A 99 -10.05 10.50 1.72
CA ARG A 99 -11.12 11.14 0.95
C ARG A 99 -11.27 12.62 1.30
N GLN A 100 -11.37 12.93 2.59
CA GLN A 100 -11.51 14.31 3.07
C GLN A 100 -10.32 15.19 2.63
N ASN A 101 -9.10 14.68 2.76
CA ASN A 101 -7.91 15.40 2.35
C ASN A 101 -7.78 15.55 0.81
N PHE A 102 -8.36 14.65 0.06
CA PHE A 102 -8.34 14.69 -1.40
C PHE A 102 -9.42 15.62 -1.99
N GLU A 103 -10.54 15.81 -1.30
CA GLU A 103 -11.69 16.58 -1.77
C GLU A 103 -11.33 17.97 -2.34
N PRO A 104 -10.46 18.78 -1.70
CA PRO A 104 -10.09 20.11 -2.21
C PRO A 104 -9.38 20.08 -3.57
N ILE A 105 -8.74 18.95 -3.93
CA ILE A 105 -7.99 18.81 -5.17
C ILE A 105 -8.68 17.88 -6.18
N ALA A 106 -9.79 17.27 -5.82
CA ALA A 106 -10.51 16.31 -6.68
C ALA A 106 -10.93 16.90 -8.03
N GLY A 107 -11.27 18.19 -8.07
CA GLY A 107 -11.61 18.90 -9.31
C GLY A 107 -10.41 19.21 -10.22
N LEU A 108 -9.19 19.06 -9.74
CA LEU A 108 -7.95 19.39 -10.46
C LEU A 108 -7.32 18.16 -11.15
N VAL A 109 -7.90 16.99 -10.99
CA VAL A 109 -7.35 15.72 -11.50
C VAL A 109 -8.36 15.01 -12.42
N PRO A 110 -7.87 14.16 -13.34
CA PRO A 110 -8.72 13.33 -14.21
C PRO A 110 -9.66 12.40 -13.42
N ALA A 111 -10.74 11.96 -14.06
CA ALA A 111 -11.73 11.08 -13.44
C ALA A 111 -11.13 9.77 -12.95
N GLU A 112 -10.22 9.17 -13.71
CA GLU A 112 -9.52 7.93 -13.36
C GLU A 112 -8.76 8.03 -12.02
N VAL A 113 -8.16 9.21 -11.76
CA VAL A 113 -7.43 9.46 -10.49
C VAL A 113 -8.42 9.58 -9.31
N ARG A 114 -9.58 10.21 -9.55
CA ARG A 114 -10.62 10.31 -8.51
C ARG A 114 -11.23 8.95 -8.15
N GLU A 115 -11.44 8.12 -9.16
CA GLU A 115 -12.04 6.79 -9.03
C GLU A 115 -11.06 5.76 -8.43
N ALA A 116 -9.76 6.02 -8.51
CA ALA A 116 -8.72 5.17 -7.92
C ALA A 116 -8.55 5.36 -6.39
N GLY A 117 -9.29 6.28 -5.79
CA GLY A 117 -9.25 6.55 -4.35
C GLY A 117 -9.74 5.39 -3.49
N PRO A 118 -9.48 5.44 -2.16
CA PRO A 118 -9.93 4.41 -1.23
C PRO A 118 -11.45 4.23 -1.24
N ARG A 119 -11.87 2.98 -1.12
CA ARG A 119 -13.28 2.59 -1.02
C ARG A 119 -13.72 2.67 0.43
N VAL A 120 -14.63 3.59 0.72
CA VAL A 120 -15.32 3.62 2.00
C VAL A 120 -16.61 2.85 1.80
N GLY A 121 -16.62 1.63 2.29
CA GLY A 121 -17.80 0.75 2.20
C GLY A 121 -18.95 1.23 3.07
#